data_648e6aefe8f1445084e5f98614f03659
#
_entry.id   648e6aefe8f1445084e5f98614f03659
#
_cell.length_a   1.000
_cell.length_b   1.000
_cell.length_c   1.000
_cell.angle_alpha   90.00
_cell.angle_beta   90.00
_cell.angle_gamma   90.00
#
_symmetry.space_group_name_H-M   'P 1'
#
loop_
_entity.id
_entity.type
_entity.pdbx_description
1 polymer ?
#
loop_
_entity_poly.entity_id
_entity_poly.type
_entity_poly.pdbx_seq_one_letter_code
_entity_poly.pdbx_strand_id
1 'polypeptide(L)'
;MAQRKICIFRNGTQVSVKTQKLLKIKLESSGFSVLTKFSEDAELIVCIGGDGAFLQTVHELDFPHIPIIGINTGHLGFFQEIQPNQLDDFIFNYKQGKYGIQLLSTVKATATIGGKQIVHRGLNEIIIRGDMSYSIHLNISIGGSFIERFSGDGILVATPAGSTAYNYSLGGSIVDPRLNLLQLTPIAPMNTTAYRSFTSSILLPTNSSLGIVPEYTKNHGLQILVDGMQYSYGDIEHISIGLSTKEVKLLRFETYDFWSKVKSKFL
;
A
#
# COMPACT_ATOMS: atom_id res chain seq x y z
N MET A 1 -35.98 -9.05 -3.71
CA MET A 1 -34.74 -8.29 -3.88
C MET A 1 -33.58 -9.20 -3.54
N ALA A 2 -32.48 -9.18 -4.29
CA ALA A 2 -31.29 -9.94 -3.94
C ALA A 2 -30.78 -9.47 -2.56
N GLN A 3 -30.38 -10.41 -1.72
CA GLN A 3 -29.86 -10.10 -0.39
C GLN A 3 -28.49 -9.40 -0.52
N ARG A 4 -28.34 -8.23 0.11
CA ARG A 4 -27.08 -7.46 0.12
C ARG A 4 -26.00 -8.23 0.89
N LYS A 5 -24.85 -8.46 0.27
CA LYS A 5 -23.78 -9.31 0.82
C LYS A 5 -22.58 -8.49 1.25
N ILE A 6 -22.06 -8.78 2.45
CA ILE A 6 -20.87 -8.12 3.01
C ILE A 6 -19.86 -9.19 3.38
N CYS A 7 -18.62 -9.08 2.89
CA CYS A 7 -17.50 -9.93 3.28
C CYS A 7 -16.79 -9.35 4.51
N ILE A 8 -16.43 -10.20 5.49
CA ILE A 8 -15.66 -9.76 6.66
C ILE A 8 -14.35 -10.53 6.73
N PHE A 9 -13.24 -9.78 6.69
CA PHE A 9 -11.88 -10.27 6.93
C PHE A 9 -11.34 -9.69 8.23
N ARG A 10 -10.41 -10.38 8.88
CA ARG A 10 -9.82 -9.93 10.14
C ARG A 10 -8.44 -10.52 10.38
N ASN A 11 -7.66 -9.87 11.24
CA ASN A 11 -6.47 -10.52 11.82
C ASN A 11 -6.86 -11.51 12.95
N GLY A 12 -5.85 -12.21 13.48
CA GLY A 12 -6.02 -13.26 14.50
C GLY A 12 -6.24 -12.78 15.93
N THR A 13 -6.26 -11.47 16.22
CA THR A 13 -6.34 -10.97 17.60
C THR A 13 -7.70 -11.25 18.25
N GLN A 14 -7.70 -11.44 19.57
CA GLN A 14 -8.95 -11.70 20.31
C GLN A 14 -9.97 -10.56 20.16
N VAL A 15 -9.49 -9.32 20.10
CA VAL A 15 -10.36 -8.12 19.90
C VAL A 15 -11.02 -8.19 18.54
N SER A 16 -10.26 -8.49 17.48
CA SER A 16 -10.81 -8.61 16.13
C SER A 16 -11.81 -9.76 16.00
N VAL A 17 -11.57 -10.89 16.68
CA VAL A 17 -12.52 -12.02 16.73
C VAL A 17 -13.83 -11.61 17.39
N LYS A 18 -13.76 -10.93 18.55
CA LYS A 18 -14.96 -10.43 19.26
C LYS A 18 -15.72 -9.41 18.42
N THR A 19 -14.99 -8.47 17.81
CA THR A 19 -15.58 -7.43 16.94
C THR A 19 -16.27 -8.05 15.72
N GLN A 20 -15.65 -9.04 15.07
CA GLN A 20 -16.27 -9.77 13.95
C GLN A 20 -17.58 -10.43 14.34
N LYS A 21 -17.62 -11.14 15.49
CA LYS A 21 -18.85 -11.80 15.98
C LYS A 21 -19.97 -10.79 16.21
N LEU A 22 -19.65 -9.68 16.87
CA LEU A 22 -20.63 -8.62 17.15
C LEU A 22 -21.12 -7.96 15.86
N LEU A 23 -20.19 -7.60 14.95
CA LEU A 23 -20.52 -7.00 13.66
C LEU A 23 -21.41 -7.93 12.84
N LYS A 24 -21.11 -9.23 12.79
CA LYS A 24 -21.92 -10.21 12.07
C LYS A 24 -23.36 -10.20 12.55
N ILE A 25 -23.59 -10.30 13.86
CA ILE A 25 -24.93 -10.30 14.46
C ILE A 25 -25.68 -9.00 14.06
N LYS A 26 -25.00 -7.84 14.18
CA LYS A 26 -25.62 -6.54 13.87
C LYS A 26 -25.94 -6.38 12.39
N LEU A 27 -25.07 -6.84 11.48
CA LEU A 27 -25.32 -6.79 10.04
C LEU A 27 -26.47 -7.72 9.63
N GLU A 28 -26.50 -8.96 10.16
CA GLU A 28 -27.57 -9.93 9.88
C GLU A 28 -28.93 -9.40 10.39
N SER A 29 -28.99 -8.84 11.60
CA SER A 29 -30.20 -8.18 12.13
C SER A 29 -30.64 -6.95 11.33
N SER A 30 -29.70 -6.34 10.58
CA SER A 30 -29.96 -5.19 9.70
C SER A 30 -30.34 -5.58 8.27
N GLY A 31 -30.43 -6.89 7.97
CA GLY A 31 -30.88 -7.43 6.68
C GLY A 31 -29.76 -7.76 5.69
N PHE A 32 -28.49 -7.76 6.11
CA PHE A 32 -27.36 -8.16 5.26
C PHE A 32 -27.06 -9.66 5.38
N SER A 33 -26.52 -10.24 4.33
CA SER A 33 -25.88 -11.56 4.37
C SER A 33 -24.39 -11.38 4.61
N VAL A 34 -23.87 -12.02 5.67
CA VAL A 34 -22.46 -11.90 6.05
C VAL A 34 -21.67 -13.12 5.56
N LEU A 35 -20.61 -12.86 4.81
CA LEU A 35 -19.70 -13.85 4.26
C LEU A 35 -18.34 -13.75 4.96
N THR A 36 -17.72 -14.92 5.25
CA THR A 36 -16.36 -15.01 5.80
C THR A 36 -15.33 -15.44 4.76
N LYS A 37 -15.77 -15.61 3.52
CA LYS A 37 -14.93 -15.85 2.35
C LYS A 37 -15.25 -14.80 1.29
N PHE A 38 -14.29 -14.52 0.42
CA PHE A 38 -14.47 -13.59 -0.68
C PHE A 38 -15.55 -14.07 -1.64
N SER A 39 -16.35 -13.13 -2.11
CA SER A 39 -17.36 -13.35 -3.15
C SER A 39 -17.43 -12.09 -3.99
N GLU A 40 -17.37 -12.22 -5.31
CA GLU A 40 -17.40 -11.10 -6.26
C GLU A 40 -18.75 -10.37 -6.28
N ASP A 41 -19.79 -11.00 -5.80
CA ASP A 41 -21.14 -10.41 -5.68
C ASP A 41 -21.38 -9.71 -4.32
N ALA A 42 -20.34 -9.59 -3.48
CA ALA A 42 -20.39 -8.75 -2.30
C ALA A 42 -20.34 -7.27 -2.70
N GLU A 43 -21.07 -6.45 -1.97
CA GLU A 43 -21.10 -5.00 -2.20
C GLU A 43 -20.08 -4.24 -1.35
N LEU A 44 -19.55 -4.87 -0.29
CA LEU A 44 -18.60 -4.29 0.65
C LEU A 44 -17.71 -5.35 1.26
N ILE A 45 -16.45 -5.01 1.45
CA ILE A 45 -15.48 -5.76 2.25
C ILE A 45 -15.23 -4.98 3.54
N VAL A 46 -15.40 -5.63 4.69
CA VAL A 46 -15.04 -5.07 6.00
C VAL A 46 -13.76 -5.75 6.48
N CYS A 47 -12.71 -4.95 6.69
CA CYS A 47 -11.44 -5.42 7.23
C CYS A 47 -11.31 -5.01 8.70
N ILE A 48 -11.18 -5.98 9.62
CA ILE A 48 -11.07 -5.76 11.06
C ILE A 48 -9.62 -6.00 11.51
N GLY A 49 -8.95 -4.94 11.94
CA GLY A 49 -7.54 -5.00 12.35
C GLY A 49 -6.89 -3.63 12.36
N GLY A 50 -5.59 -3.57 12.15
CA GLY A 50 -4.82 -2.36 11.87
C GLY A 50 -4.46 -2.26 10.38
N ASP A 51 -3.61 -1.29 10.00
CA ASP A 51 -3.18 -1.08 8.61
C ASP A 51 -2.54 -2.33 7.99
N GLY A 52 -1.78 -3.12 8.78
CA GLY A 52 -1.21 -4.37 8.29
C GLY A 52 -2.27 -5.41 7.90
N ALA A 53 -3.38 -5.52 8.65
CA ALA A 53 -4.49 -6.40 8.29
C ALA A 53 -5.20 -5.92 7.02
N PHE A 54 -5.29 -4.60 6.82
CA PHE A 54 -5.85 -4.01 5.61
C PHE A 54 -4.99 -4.35 4.40
N LEU A 55 -3.68 -4.12 4.47
CA LEU A 55 -2.73 -4.48 3.41
C LEU A 55 -2.80 -5.97 3.08
N GLN A 56 -2.78 -6.84 4.10
CA GLN A 56 -2.91 -8.28 3.91
C GLN A 56 -4.21 -8.63 3.16
N THR A 57 -5.35 -8.06 3.56
CA THR A 57 -6.65 -8.29 2.90
C THR A 57 -6.61 -7.85 1.43
N VAL A 58 -6.03 -6.68 1.14
CA VAL A 58 -5.89 -6.18 -0.24
C VAL A 58 -5.06 -7.13 -1.11
N HIS A 59 -3.94 -7.65 -0.58
CA HIS A 59 -3.07 -8.57 -1.29
C HIS A 59 -3.68 -9.96 -1.47
N GLU A 60 -4.30 -10.53 -0.44
CA GLU A 60 -4.96 -11.84 -0.50
C GLU A 60 -6.10 -11.87 -1.53
N LEU A 61 -6.75 -10.72 -1.74
CA LEU A 61 -7.84 -10.56 -2.71
C LEU A 61 -7.40 -9.98 -4.06
N ASP A 62 -6.09 -9.91 -4.33
CA ASP A 62 -5.49 -9.34 -5.55
C ASP A 62 -6.05 -7.97 -5.93
N PHE A 63 -6.11 -7.05 -4.96
CA PHE A 63 -6.59 -5.66 -5.16
C PHE A 63 -8.04 -5.64 -5.68
N PRO A 64 -9.02 -6.00 -4.85
CA PRO A 64 -10.40 -6.17 -5.26
C PRO A 64 -11.04 -4.86 -5.71
N HIS A 65 -11.95 -4.94 -6.67
CA HIS A 65 -12.72 -3.78 -7.15
C HIS A 65 -13.89 -3.40 -6.22
N ILE A 66 -14.21 -4.27 -5.24
CA ILE A 66 -15.25 -4.02 -4.23
C ILE A 66 -14.73 -3.01 -3.21
N PRO A 67 -15.53 -2.01 -2.79
CA PRO A 67 -15.14 -1.09 -1.73
C PRO A 67 -14.76 -1.80 -0.43
N ILE A 68 -13.71 -1.29 0.24
CA ILE A 68 -13.25 -1.81 1.52
C ILE A 68 -13.44 -0.73 2.59
N ILE A 69 -13.85 -1.11 3.80
CA ILE A 69 -13.81 -0.27 4.99
C ILE A 69 -13.04 -0.96 6.10
N GLY A 70 -12.27 -0.19 6.87
CA GLY A 70 -11.49 -0.70 7.97
C GLY A 70 -12.12 -0.42 9.34
N ILE A 71 -12.17 -1.46 10.20
CA ILE A 71 -12.51 -1.33 11.62
C ILE A 71 -11.24 -1.51 12.44
N ASN A 72 -10.90 -0.49 13.22
CA ASN A 72 -9.66 -0.45 13.99
C ASN A 72 -9.78 -1.26 15.29
N THR A 73 -8.94 -2.25 15.45
CA THR A 73 -8.81 -3.04 16.70
C THR A 73 -7.39 -3.00 17.27
N GLY A 74 -6.58 -2.04 16.83
CA GLY A 74 -5.20 -1.84 17.25
C GLY A 74 -4.86 -0.34 17.39
N HIS A 75 -3.62 -0.01 17.09
CA HIS A 75 -3.18 1.39 17.06
C HIS A 75 -3.82 2.16 15.91
N LEU A 76 -3.88 3.48 16.04
CA LEU A 76 -4.42 4.37 15.01
C LEU A 76 -3.69 4.16 13.67
N GLY A 77 -4.47 3.81 12.65
CA GLY A 77 -4.01 3.63 11.27
C GLY A 77 -4.64 4.63 10.30
N PHE A 78 -4.17 4.63 9.07
CA PHE A 78 -4.68 5.51 8.02
C PHE A 78 -5.84 4.87 7.23
N PHE A 79 -5.84 3.54 7.12
CA PHE A 79 -6.88 2.82 6.38
C PHE A 79 -8.13 2.55 7.22
N GLN A 80 -7.96 2.35 8.53
CA GLN A 80 -9.08 2.10 9.44
C GLN A 80 -9.78 3.40 9.82
N GLU A 81 -11.10 3.35 9.87
CA GLU A 81 -11.94 4.52 10.18
C GLU A 81 -12.87 4.29 11.36
N ILE A 82 -13.43 3.08 11.45
CA ILE A 82 -14.47 2.75 12.44
C ILE A 82 -13.82 2.18 13.70
N GLN A 83 -14.29 2.58 14.88
CA GLN A 83 -13.94 1.95 16.14
C GLN A 83 -14.94 0.85 16.51
N PRO A 84 -14.57 -0.17 17.32
CA PRO A 84 -15.50 -1.26 17.70
C PRO A 84 -16.76 -0.80 18.44
N ASN A 85 -16.74 0.36 19.06
CA ASN A 85 -17.90 0.97 19.72
C ASN A 85 -18.80 1.78 18.76
N GLN A 86 -18.43 1.93 17.49
CA GLN A 86 -19.17 2.72 16.48
C GLN A 86 -19.88 1.83 15.44
N LEU A 87 -20.07 0.52 15.71
CA LEU A 87 -20.64 -0.41 14.73
C LEU A 87 -22.09 -0.07 14.36
N ASP A 88 -22.89 0.47 15.29
CA ASP A 88 -24.28 0.85 15.03
C ASP A 88 -24.34 2.07 14.11
N ASP A 89 -23.51 3.07 14.38
CA ASP A 89 -23.41 4.28 13.55
C ASP A 89 -22.89 3.93 12.14
N PHE A 90 -21.91 3.02 12.07
CA PHE A 90 -21.42 2.48 10.79
C PHE A 90 -22.56 1.89 9.96
N ILE A 91 -23.31 0.93 10.54
CA ILE A 91 -24.37 0.23 9.82
C ILE A 91 -25.50 1.21 9.43
N PHE A 92 -25.86 2.12 10.33
CA PHE A 92 -26.87 3.14 10.06
C PHE A 92 -26.47 4.03 8.87
N ASN A 93 -25.28 4.64 8.93
CA ASN A 93 -24.79 5.53 7.88
C ASN A 93 -24.58 4.80 6.55
N TYR A 94 -24.09 3.56 6.59
CA TYR A 94 -23.93 2.72 5.40
C TYR A 94 -25.28 2.43 4.73
N LYS A 95 -26.32 2.09 5.50
CA LYS A 95 -27.67 1.85 4.98
C LYS A 95 -28.28 3.11 4.36
N GLN A 96 -27.96 4.28 4.90
CA GLN A 96 -28.44 5.57 4.40
C GLN A 96 -27.66 6.08 3.18
N GLY A 97 -26.59 5.37 2.76
CA GLY A 97 -25.73 5.82 1.67
C GLY A 97 -24.89 7.06 2.01
N LYS A 98 -24.71 7.38 3.30
CA LYS A 98 -23.93 8.54 3.77
C LYS A 98 -22.45 8.24 3.80
N TYR A 99 -21.85 7.97 2.65
CA TYR A 99 -20.43 7.70 2.49
C TYR A 99 -19.95 8.10 1.10
N GLY A 100 -18.65 8.30 0.97
CA GLY A 100 -17.97 8.46 -0.31
C GLY A 100 -17.01 7.30 -0.58
N ILE A 101 -16.51 7.23 -1.82
CA ILE A 101 -15.47 6.29 -2.21
C ILE A 101 -14.21 7.08 -2.51
N GLN A 102 -13.15 6.82 -1.76
CA GLN A 102 -11.81 7.30 -2.03
C GLN A 102 -11.08 6.26 -2.87
N LEU A 103 -10.59 6.68 -4.04
CA LEU A 103 -9.73 5.85 -4.87
C LEU A 103 -8.28 5.99 -4.39
N LEU A 104 -7.65 4.88 -4.05
CA LEU A 104 -6.24 4.83 -3.69
C LEU A 104 -5.46 4.23 -4.86
N SER A 105 -4.51 5.01 -5.36
CA SER A 105 -3.58 4.56 -6.40
C SER A 105 -2.68 3.45 -5.85
N THR A 106 -2.26 2.54 -6.73
CA THR A 106 -1.28 1.51 -6.40
C THR A 106 -0.03 1.65 -7.27
N VAL A 107 1.10 1.19 -6.76
CA VAL A 107 2.37 1.14 -7.49
C VAL A 107 2.59 -0.25 -8.07
N LYS A 108 3.13 -0.32 -9.28
CA LYS A 108 3.47 -1.58 -9.96
C LYS A 108 4.95 -1.59 -10.31
N ALA A 109 5.65 -2.68 -9.95
CA ALA A 109 6.96 -3.01 -10.48
C ALA A 109 6.86 -4.21 -11.42
N THR A 110 7.57 -4.13 -12.54
CA THR A 110 7.76 -5.24 -13.47
C THR A 110 9.27 -5.53 -13.55
N ALA A 111 9.69 -6.65 -12.99
CA ALA A 111 11.06 -7.12 -13.06
C ALA A 111 11.25 -8.10 -14.20
N THR A 112 12.31 -7.93 -14.99
CA THR A 112 12.73 -8.86 -16.05
C THR A 112 13.88 -9.72 -15.54
N ILE A 113 13.71 -11.04 -15.59
CA ILE A 113 14.67 -12.03 -15.09
C ILE A 113 14.71 -13.19 -16.08
N GLY A 114 15.87 -13.43 -16.72
CA GLY A 114 16.00 -14.46 -17.76
C GLY A 114 14.98 -14.28 -18.89
N GLY A 115 14.73 -13.04 -19.29
CA GLY A 115 13.73 -12.67 -20.32
C GLY A 115 12.26 -12.82 -19.89
N LYS A 116 11.99 -13.27 -18.65
CA LYS A 116 10.60 -13.38 -18.12
C LYS A 116 10.25 -12.16 -17.27
N GLN A 117 8.99 -11.74 -17.34
CA GLN A 117 8.47 -10.64 -16.53
C GLN A 117 7.75 -11.15 -15.29
N ILE A 118 8.12 -10.61 -14.14
CA ILE A 118 7.45 -10.82 -12.85
C ILE A 118 6.87 -9.48 -12.41
N VAL A 119 5.58 -9.48 -12.06
CA VAL A 119 4.86 -8.27 -11.70
C VAL A 119 4.54 -8.26 -10.21
N HIS A 120 4.90 -7.18 -9.55
CA HIS A 120 4.51 -6.88 -8.17
C HIS A 120 3.64 -5.63 -8.11
N ARG A 121 2.71 -5.57 -7.16
CA ARG A 121 1.88 -4.40 -6.88
C ARG A 121 1.88 -4.11 -5.39
N GLY A 122 1.98 -2.83 -5.04
CA GLY A 122 1.88 -2.35 -3.67
C GLY A 122 0.82 -1.26 -3.54
N LEU A 123 0.17 -1.21 -2.39
CA LEU A 123 -0.72 -0.12 -2.01
C LEU A 123 0.08 1.04 -1.40
N ASN A 124 1.03 0.73 -0.51
CA ASN A 124 1.91 1.73 0.08
C ASN A 124 3.14 1.99 -0.76
N GLU A 125 4.00 0.98 -0.93
CA GLU A 125 5.30 1.17 -1.57
C GLU A 125 5.89 -0.12 -2.15
N ILE A 126 6.86 0.09 -3.04
CA ILE A 126 7.79 -0.93 -3.50
C ILE A 126 9.21 -0.47 -3.18
N ILE A 127 10.01 -1.35 -2.60
CA ILE A 127 11.41 -1.10 -2.24
C ILE A 127 12.30 -2.02 -3.06
N ILE A 128 13.39 -1.46 -3.58
CA ILE A 128 14.48 -2.21 -4.19
C ILE A 128 15.69 -2.02 -3.29
N ARG A 129 16.24 -3.12 -2.76
CA ARG A 129 17.43 -3.08 -1.89
C ARG A 129 18.31 -4.31 -2.10
N GLY A 130 19.52 -4.27 -1.54
CA GLY A 130 20.42 -5.42 -1.48
C GLY A 130 19.84 -6.56 -0.62
N ASP A 131 20.18 -7.79 -0.95
CA ASP A 131 19.78 -8.99 -0.19
C ASP A 131 20.57 -9.18 1.12
N MET A 132 21.67 -8.48 1.27
CA MET A 132 22.57 -8.48 2.42
C MET A 132 22.87 -7.04 2.85
N SER A 133 23.69 -6.85 3.87
CA SER A 133 24.13 -5.53 4.36
C SER A 133 25.18 -4.87 3.43
N TYR A 134 24.95 -4.94 2.13
CA TYR A 134 25.83 -4.33 1.12
C TYR A 134 25.11 -3.21 0.39
N SER A 135 25.87 -2.15 0.10
CA SER A 135 25.39 -1.09 -0.78
C SER A 135 25.19 -1.62 -2.19
N ILE A 136 24.13 -1.18 -2.83
CA ILE A 136 23.80 -1.52 -4.22
C ILE A 136 24.11 -0.36 -5.15
N HIS A 137 24.31 -0.69 -6.43
CA HIS A 137 24.47 0.28 -7.49
C HIS A 137 23.33 0.09 -8.50
N LEU A 138 22.60 1.16 -8.79
CA LEU A 138 21.45 1.15 -9.67
C LEU A 138 21.58 2.27 -10.71
N ASN A 139 21.52 1.92 -11.99
CA ASN A 139 21.34 2.90 -13.03
C ASN A 139 19.86 3.28 -13.11
N ILE A 140 19.54 4.53 -12.77
CA ILE A 140 18.18 5.03 -12.65
C ILE A 140 17.85 5.91 -13.86
N SER A 141 16.70 5.65 -14.48
CA SER A 141 16.11 6.50 -15.52
C SER A 141 14.66 6.88 -15.16
N ILE A 142 14.24 8.07 -15.55
CA ILE A 142 12.87 8.57 -15.36
C ILE A 142 12.32 8.99 -16.73
N GLY A 143 11.18 8.42 -17.12
CA GLY A 143 10.59 8.69 -18.43
C GLY A 143 11.51 8.33 -19.61
N GLY A 144 12.37 7.34 -19.44
CA GLY A 144 13.38 6.93 -20.43
C GLY A 144 14.69 7.73 -20.41
N SER A 145 14.77 8.86 -19.69
CA SER A 145 15.99 9.67 -19.56
C SER A 145 16.83 9.15 -18.40
N PHE A 146 18.11 8.85 -18.65
CA PHE A 146 19.06 8.49 -17.61
C PHE A 146 19.24 9.67 -16.64
N ILE A 147 19.12 9.38 -15.34
CA ILE A 147 19.24 10.38 -14.27
C ILE A 147 20.58 10.24 -13.55
N GLU A 148 20.83 9.08 -13.00
CA GLU A 148 22.07 8.85 -12.24
C GLU A 148 22.39 7.37 -12.07
N ARG A 149 23.63 7.12 -11.66
CA ARG A 149 24.10 5.89 -11.06
C ARG A 149 24.00 6.02 -9.55
N PHE A 150 22.89 5.57 -9.00
CA PHE A 150 22.61 5.58 -7.57
C PHE A 150 23.53 4.58 -6.83
N SER A 151 24.00 4.96 -5.65
CA SER A 151 24.71 4.09 -4.72
C SER A 151 24.13 4.29 -3.32
N GLY A 152 23.83 3.21 -2.62
CA GLY A 152 23.23 3.24 -1.28
C GLY A 152 22.66 1.88 -0.89
N ASP A 153 21.84 1.84 0.16
CA ASP A 153 21.21 0.60 0.62
C ASP A 153 19.97 0.23 -0.23
N GLY A 154 19.37 1.21 -0.91
CA GLY A 154 18.23 0.97 -1.77
C GLY A 154 17.44 2.23 -2.13
N ILE A 155 16.33 2.00 -2.79
CA ILE A 155 15.34 3.02 -3.13
C ILE A 155 13.93 2.53 -2.78
N LEU A 156 13.07 3.45 -2.41
CA LEU A 156 11.66 3.22 -2.12
C LEU A 156 10.81 4.04 -3.09
N VAL A 157 9.79 3.43 -3.67
CA VAL A 157 8.78 4.13 -4.50
C VAL A 157 7.42 4.01 -3.83
N ALA A 158 6.93 5.12 -3.28
CA ALA A 158 5.69 5.21 -2.53
C ALA A 158 4.55 5.79 -3.36
N THR A 159 3.34 5.33 -3.08
CA THR A 159 2.08 5.99 -3.43
C THR A 159 1.78 7.11 -2.43
N PRO A 160 0.80 7.99 -2.68
CA PRO A 160 0.33 8.94 -1.68
C PRO A 160 -0.15 8.26 -0.39
N ALA A 161 -0.83 7.10 -0.48
CA ALA A 161 -1.24 6.32 0.69
C ALA A 161 -0.04 5.82 1.50
N GLY A 162 1.03 5.39 0.83
CA GLY A 162 2.28 4.94 1.43
C GLY A 162 3.17 6.07 1.97
N SER A 163 2.85 7.33 1.65
CA SER A 163 3.67 8.48 2.10
C SER A 163 3.81 8.57 3.62
N THR A 164 2.84 8.06 4.37
CA THR A 164 2.81 8.00 5.84
C THR A 164 3.32 6.69 6.43
N ALA A 165 3.78 5.74 5.58
CA ALA A 165 4.34 4.46 5.98
C ALA A 165 5.88 4.53 6.06
N TYR A 166 6.60 3.57 5.51
CA TYR A 166 8.06 3.53 5.60
C TYR A 166 8.73 4.73 4.90
N ASN A 167 8.10 5.26 3.84
CA ASN A 167 8.53 6.50 3.19
C ASN A 167 8.75 7.66 4.17
N TYR A 168 7.84 7.84 5.15
CA TYR A 168 7.97 8.88 6.17
C TYR A 168 9.21 8.67 7.04
N SER A 169 9.50 7.44 7.43
CA SER A 169 10.68 7.10 8.23
C SER A 169 12.01 7.36 7.50
N LEU A 170 11.98 7.38 6.17
CA LEU A 170 13.13 7.70 5.32
C LEU A 170 13.26 9.20 5.00
N GLY A 171 12.43 10.05 5.61
CA GLY A 171 12.42 11.49 5.34
C GLY A 171 11.68 11.90 4.07
N GLY A 172 10.88 11.00 3.49
CA GLY A 172 9.98 11.34 2.40
C GLY A 172 8.83 12.23 2.87
N SER A 173 8.26 13.00 1.94
CA SER A 173 7.16 13.93 2.22
C SER A 173 5.86 13.21 2.50
N ILE A 174 5.05 13.72 3.43
CA ILE A 174 3.63 13.33 3.57
C ILE A 174 2.88 13.90 2.37
N VAL A 175 2.13 13.05 1.69
CA VAL A 175 1.35 13.40 0.50
C VAL A 175 -0.13 13.18 0.79
N ASP A 176 -0.95 14.19 0.50
CA ASP A 176 -2.41 14.04 0.57
C ASP A 176 -2.87 12.93 -0.39
N PRO A 177 -3.63 11.91 0.09
CA PRO A 177 -4.01 10.77 -0.73
C PRO A 177 -4.98 11.10 -1.87
N ARG A 178 -5.44 12.36 -1.99
CA ARG A 178 -6.20 12.86 -3.14
C ARG A 178 -5.30 13.23 -4.32
N LEU A 179 -4.00 13.41 -4.09
CA LEU A 179 -3.04 13.64 -5.15
C LEU A 179 -2.70 12.32 -5.85
N ASN A 180 -2.38 12.40 -7.13
CA ASN A 180 -2.05 11.23 -7.93
C ASN A 180 -0.61 11.37 -8.46
N LEU A 181 0.33 10.73 -7.79
CA LEU A 181 1.76 10.77 -8.07
C LEU A 181 2.47 9.54 -7.49
N LEU A 182 3.74 9.36 -7.81
CA LEU A 182 4.65 8.47 -7.09
C LEU A 182 5.77 9.30 -6.47
N GLN A 183 6.31 8.82 -5.35
CA GLN A 183 7.46 9.42 -4.69
C GLN A 183 8.61 8.42 -4.63
N LEU A 184 9.74 8.78 -5.25
CA LEU A 184 10.99 8.03 -5.17
C LEU A 184 11.81 8.58 -3.99
N THR A 185 12.11 7.75 -3.00
CA THR A 185 12.87 8.12 -1.80
C THR A 185 14.11 7.24 -1.68
N PRO A 186 15.32 7.80 -1.53
CA PRO A 186 16.56 7.04 -1.37
C PRO A 186 16.65 6.42 0.03
N ILE A 187 17.32 5.28 0.14
CA ILE A 187 17.65 4.61 1.40
C ILE A 187 19.16 4.65 1.58
N ALA A 188 19.62 5.37 2.61
CA ALA A 188 21.03 5.56 2.94
C ALA A 188 21.90 5.86 1.70
N PRO A 189 21.60 6.92 0.92
CA PRO A 189 22.36 7.25 -0.29
C PRO A 189 23.81 7.57 0.04
N MET A 190 24.74 7.06 -0.78
CA MET A 190 26.16 7.33 -0.62
C MET A 190 26.56 8.59 -1.39
N ASN A 191 27.19 9.53 -0.67
CA ASN A 191 27.79 10.73 -1.25
C ASN A 191 29.25 10.86 -0.83
N THR A 192 30.14 10.55 -1.76
CA THR A 192 31.59 10.61 -1.61
C THR A 192 32.21 11.30 -2.83
N THR A 193 33.53 11.37 -2.89
CA THR A 193 34.21 11.85 -4.11
C THR A 193 33.93 10.98 -5.33
N ALA A 194 33.65 9.69 -5.13
CA ALA A 194 33.40 8.70 -6.19
C ALA A 194 31.92 8.52 -6.53
N TYR A 195 31.01 8.80 -5.60
CA TYR A 195 29.59 8.58 -5.74
C TYR A 195 28.80 9.83 -5.42
N ARG A 196 27.85 10.15 -6.27
CA ARG A 196 26.88 11.24 -6.05
C ARG A 196 25.50 10.68 -6.27
N SER A 197 24.72 10.56 -5.18
CA SER A 197 23.35 10.07 -5.23
C SER A 197 22.40 11.14 -4.71
N PHE A 198 21.19 11.20 -5.25
CA PHE A 198 20.17 12.12 -4.72
C PHE A 198 19.88 11.77 -3.26
N THR A 199 19.67 12.82 -2.44
CA THR A 199 19.45 12.69 -1.00
C THR A 199 18.03 13.08 -0.57
N SER A 200 17.30 13.72 -1.46
CA SER A 200 15.91 14.14 -1.25
C SER A 200 14.97 13.30 -2.09
N SER A 201 13.74 13.12 -1.62
CA SER A 201 12.73 12.43 -2.42
C SER A 201 12.36 13.22 -3.68
N ILE A 202 12.06 12.47 -4.76
CA ILE A 202 11.64 12.98 -6.06
C ILE A 202 10.17 12.62 -6.26
N LEU A 203 9.34 13.62 -6.61
CA LEU A 203 7.94 13.39 -6.96
C LEU A 203 7.81 13.17 -8.47
N LEU A 204 7.15 12.10 -8.86
CA LEU A 204 6.95 11.67 -10.24
C LEU A 204 5.49 11.81 -10.64
N PRO A 205 5.19 12.43 -11.78
CA PRO A 205 3.83 12.49 -12.29
C PRO A 205 3.36 11.09 -12.74
N THR A 206 2.05 10.92 -12.86
CA THR A 206 1.38 9.65 -13.14
C THR A 206 1.79 8.97 -14.44
N ASN A 207 2.20 9.75 -15.42
CA ASN A 207 2.62 9.28 -16.74
C ASN A 207 4.13 8.98 -16.85
N SER A 208 4.88 9.14 -15.77
CA SER A 208 6.31 8.81 -15.72
C SER A 208 6.51 7.41 -15.14
N SER A 209 7.47 6.68 -15.72
CA SER A 209 7.97 5.42 -15.20
C SER A 209 9.41 5.55 -14.76
N LEU A 210 9.76 4.89 -13.67
CA LEU A 210 11.11 4.70 -13.21
C LEU A 210 11.67 3.43 -13.85
N GLY A 211 12.80 3.54 -14.54
CA GLY A 211 13.58 2.40 -15.04
C GLY A 211 14.81 2.20 -14.17
N ILE A 212 15.08 0.96 -13.80
CA ILE A 212 16.19 0.57 -12.95
C ILE A 212 16.94 -0.58 -13.61
N VAL A 213 18.24 -0.40 -13.82
CA VAL A 213 19.17 -1.46 -14.25
C VAL A 213 20.18 -1.65 -13.13
N PRO A 214 20.15 -2.79 -12.43
CA PRO A 214 21.10 -3.08 -11.37
C PRO A 214 22.52 -3.30 -11.93
N GLU A 215 23.53 -2.85 -11.18
CA GLU A 215 24.91 -3.26 -11.40
C GLU A 215 25.27 -4.31 -10.34
N TYR A 216 25.42 -5.55 -10.77
CA TYR A 216 25.77 -6.63 -9.85
C TYR A 216 27.27 -6.64 -9.58
N THR A 217 27.64 -6.68 -8.31
CA THR A 217 28.93 -7.20 -7.86
C THR A 217 28.78 -8.69 -7.59
N LYS A 218 29.78 -9.49 -7.86
CA LYS A 218 29.76 -10.96 -7.75
C LYS A 218 29.05 -11.41 -6.46
N ASN A 219 28.04 -12.27 -6.58
CA ASN A 219 27.32 -12.97 -5.51
C ASN A 219 26.30 -12.15 -4.68
N HIS A 220 25.79 -11.01 -5.14
CA HIS A 220 24.78 -10.23 -4.43
C HIS A 220 23.50 -10.14 -5.26
N GLY A 221 22.40 -10.66 -4.70
CA GLY A 221 21.06 -10.52 -5.26
C GLY A 221 20.39 -9.22 -4.83
N LEU A 222 19.22 -8.97 -5.38
CA LEU A 222 18.33 -7.88 -4.98
C LEU A 222 17.07 -8.42 -4.33
N GLN A 223 16.53 -7.63 -3.44
CA GLN A 223 15.23 -7.84 -2.84
C GLN A 223 14.25 -6.79 -3.37
N ILE A 224 13.08 -7.26 -3.75
CA ILE A 224 11.91 -6.42 -3.99
C ILE A 224 10.98 -6.61 -2.79
N LEU A 225 10.76 -5.54 -2.03
CA LEU A 225 9.78 -5.56 -0.93
C LEU A 225 8.54 -4.79 -1.39
N VAL A 226 7.39 -5.35 -1.08
CA VAL A 226 6.08 -4.79 -1.46
C VAL A 226 5.18 -4.79 -0.24
N ASP A 227 4.82 -3.63 0.27
CA ASP A 227 3.97 -3.49 1.47
C ASP A 227 4.41 -4.40 2.62
N GLY A 228 5.74 -4.55 2.82
CA GLY A 228 6.34 -5.41 3.84
C GLY A 228 6.58 -6.86 3.44
N MET A 229 6.05 -7.34 2.32
CA MET A 229 6.36 -8.69 1.78
C MET A 229 7.66 -8.67 1.00
N GLN A 230 8.55 -9.65 1.24
CA GLN A 230 9.88 -9.71 0.66
C GLN A 230 9.99 -10.79 -0.40
N TYR A 231 10.59 -10.43 -1.54
CA TYR A 231 10.90 -11.32 -2.66
C TYR A 231 12.37 -11.16 -3.01
N SER A 232 13.11 -12.26 -3.06
CA SER A 232 14.55 -12.27 -3.40
C SER A 232 14.76 -12.80 -4.79
N TYR A 233 15.54 -12.11 -5.60
CA TYR A 233 15.84 -12.47 -6.98
C TYR A 233 17.34 -12.31 -7.26
N GLY A 234 17.91 -13.28 -7.97
CA GLY A 234 19.18 -13.12 -8.66
C GLY A 234 18.98 -12.60 -10.07
N ASP A 235 20.01 -11.99 -10.62
CA ASP A 235 20.13 -11.66 -12.06
C ASP A 235 18.93 -10.90 -12.66
N ILE A 236 18.42 -9.91 -11.92
CA ILE A 236 17.40 -8.98 -12.45
C ILE A 236 18.06 -8.12 -13.55
N GLU A 237 17.55 -8.22 -14.76
CA GLU A 237 18.05 -7.45 -15.91
C GLU A 237 17.59 -6.00 -15.87
N HIS A 238 16.30 -5.80 -15.53
CA HIS A 238 15.66 -4.50 -15.51
C HIS A 238 14.41 -4.52 -14.61
N ILE A 239 14.14 -3.41 -13.94
CA ILE A 239 12.88 -3.18 -13.22
C ILE A 239 12.26 -1.88 -13.75
N SER A 240 11.00 -1.95 -14.15
CA SER A 240 10.19 -0.77 -14.44
C SER A 240 9.18 -0.56 -13.31
N ILE A 241 9.14 0.65 -12.74
CA ILE A 241 8.18 0.99 -11.68
C ILE A 241 7.33 2.19 -12.14
N GLY A 242 6.03 2.08 -11.97
CA GLY A 242 5.07 3.13 -12.33
C GLY A 242 3.74 2.95 -11.60
N LEU A 243 2.79 3.85 -11.84
CA LEU A 243 1.43 3.66 -11.34
C LEU A 243 0.80 2.42 -11.97
N SER A 244 0.06 1.68 -11.15
CA SER A 244 -0.75 0.56 -11.61
C SER A 244 -2.10 1.06 -12.11
N THR A 245 -2.71 0.29 -13.01
CA THR A 245 -4.11 0.50 -13.43
C THR A 245 -5.12 -0.04 -12.42
N LYS A 246 -4.67 -0.86 -11.44
CA LYS A 246 -5.53 -1.31 -10.33
C LYS A 246 -5.53 -0.24 -9.24
N GLU A 247 -6.71 0.08 -8.74
CA GLU A 247 -6.92 0.99 -7.63
C GLU A 247 -7.67 0.27 -6.51
N VAL A 248 -7.49 0.71 -5.28
CA VAL A 248 -8.25 0.22 -4.12
C VAL A 248 -9.32 1.25 -3.78
N LYS A 249 -10.58 0.80 -3.74
CA LYS A 249 -11.73 1.63 -3.34
C LYS A 249 -11.88 1.59 -1.84
N LEU A 250 -11.61 2.69 -1.18
CA LEU A 250 -11.75 2.82 0.27
C LEU A 250 -13.02 3.60 0.59
N LEU A 251 -13.97 2.96 1.29
CA LEU A 251 -15.18 3.62 1.75
C LEU A 251 -14.85 4.58 2.90
N ARG A 252 -15.31 5.82 2.80
CA ARG A 252 -15.10 6.89 3.78
C ARG A 252 -16.41 7.53 4.18
N PHE A 253 -16.56 7.81 5.46
CA PHE A 253 -17.64 8.65 5.96
C PHE A 253 -17.25 10.14 5.88
N GLU A 254 -18.24 11.03 5.93
CA GLU A 254 -18.04 12.48 5.85
C GLU A 254 -17.15 13.03 6.99
N THR A 255 -17.06 12.30 8.10
CA THR A 255 -16.24 12.66 9.27
C THR A 255 -14.75 12.33 9.08
N TYR A 256 -14.39 11.65 8.00
CA TYR A 256 -12.97 11.30 7.75
C TYR A 256 -12.16 12.54 7.39
N ASP A 257 -11.08 12.78 8.13
CA ASP A 257 -10.10 13.81 7.84
C ASP A 257 -8.67 13.25 7.93
N PHE A 258 -7.98 13.26 6.79
CA PHE A 258 -6.60 12.78 6.66
C PHE A 258 -5.63 13.57 7.54
N TRP A 259 -5.74 14.90 7.53
CA TRP A 259 -4.80 15.75 8.26
C TRP A 259 -4.98 15.66 9.78
N SER A 260 -6.19 15.45 10.27
CA SER A 260 -6.44 15.12 11.68
C SER A 260 -5.78 13.81 12.08
N LYS A 261 -5.77 12.79 11.19
CA LYS A 261 -5.04 11.55 11.45
C LYS A 261 -3.52 11.75 11.46
N VAL A 262 -2.98 12.52 10.50
CA VAL A 262 -1.56 12.90 10.47
C VAL A 262 -1.15 13.59 11.79
N LYS A 263 -1.91 14.60 12.22
CA LYS A 263 -1.68 15.28 13.49
C LYS A 263 -1.68 14.31 14.67
N SER A 264 -2.68 13.45 14.76
CA SER A 264 -2.83 12.51 15.89
C SER A 264 -1.76 11.41 15.92
N LYS A 265 -1.14 11.07 14.78
CA LYS A 265 -0.17 9.99 14.68
C LYS A 265 1.28 10.46 14.78
N PHE A 266 1.59 11.67 14.34
CA PHE A 266 2.97 12.15 14.18
C PHE A 266 3.29 13.41 15.00
N LEU A 267 2.29 14.13 15.47
CA LEU A 267 2.43 15.36 16.25
C LEU A 267 1.76 15.25 17.64
#